data_68c40dd5b988b6963fa6d71dcf9021f3
#
_entry.id   68c40dd5b988b6963fa6d71dcf9021f3
#
_cell.length_a   1.000
_cell.length_b   1.000
_cell.length_c   1.000
_cell.angle_alpha   90.00
_cell.angle_beta   90.00
_cell.angle_gamma   90.00
#
_symmetry.space_group_name_H-M   'P 1'
#
loop_
_entity.id
_entity.type
_entity.pdbx_description
1 polymer ?
#
loop_
_entity_poly.entity_id
_entity_poly.type
_entity_poly.pdbx_seq_one_letter_code
_entity_poly.pdbx_strand_id
1 'polypeptide(L)'
;MIKRNFPLIVLFLVFLGLLDFIWQVTPYKAPLSQEDESAVAGPEKSRAFTGRMDMPNLDDIYVLDNSAGRDVEALEKYIQGRAAGLHWLGQEHFKKKGADDIRLGLHLVVDSLGIFTCKEILFSDADDEAFEQKLKDHIEYFWRYKKSENGVTDFWIPLRWKAKYSK
;
A
#
# COMPACT_ATOMS: atom_id res chain seq x y z
N MET A 1 52.81 -5.92 -20.30
CA MET A 1 51.94 -4.97 -19.54
C MET A 1 50.62 -5.60 -19.12
N ILE A 2 50.59 -6.83 -18.56
CA ILE A 2 49.36 -7.60 -18.26
C ILE A 2 49.17 -7.84 -16.72
N LYS A 3 50.12 -7.44 -15.88
CA LYS A 3 50.10 -7.80 -14.44
C LYS A 3 49.22 -6.96 -13.54
N ARG A 4 48.56 -5.88 -14.02
CA ARG A 4 47.86 -4.94 -13.13
C ARG A 4 46.36 -5.21 -12.93
N ASN A 5 45.74 -6.03 -13.78
CA ASN A 5 44.28 -6.30 -13.71
C ASN A 5 43.93 -7.72 -13.22
N PHE A 6 44.95 -8.54 -12.91
CA PHE A 6 44.75 -9.91 -12.46
C PHE A 6 43.89 -10.03 -11.17
N PRO A 7 44.07 -9.19 -10.13
CA PRO A 7 43.25 -9.30 -8.92
C PRO A 7 41.79 -8.93 -9.16
N LEU A 8 41.51 -8.03 -10.12
CA LEU A 8 40.13 -7.61 -10.45
C LEU A 8 39.37 -8.72 -11.18
N ILE A 9 40.05 -9.46 -12.06
CA ILE A 9 39.46 -10.60 -12.80
C ILE A 9 39.11 -11.73 -11.84
N VAL A 10 40.02 -12.03 -10.89
CA VAL A 10 39.79 -13.07 -9.88
C VAL A 10 38.64 -12.70 -8.97
N LEU A 11 38.51 -11.42 -8.54
CA LEU A 11 37.43 -10.95 -7.72
C LEU A 11 36.07 -11.05 -8.46
N PHE A 12 36.04 -10.74 -9.75
CA PHE A 12 34.84 -10.84 -10.58
C PHE A 12 34.38 -12.30 -10.77
N LEU A 13 35.31 -13.23 -10.98
CA LEU A 13 34.99 -14.66 -11.10
C LEU A 13 34.48 -15.25 -9.78
N VAL A 14 35.03 -14.82 -8.64
CA VAL A 14 34.53 -15.24 -7.31
C VAL A 14 33.11 -14.69 -7.06
N PHE A 15 32.85 -13.48 -7.50
CA PHE A 15 31.50 -12.87 -7.36
C PHE A 15 30.46 -13.58 -8.23
N LEU A 16 30.80 -13.95 -9.47
CA LEU A 16 29.94 -14.74 -10.34
C LEU A 16 29.68 -16.15 -9.77
N GLY A 17 30.70 -16.82 -9.22
CA GLY A 17 30.51 -18.11 -8.56
C GLY A 17 29.64 -18.06 -7.32
N LEU A 18 29.67 -16.95 -6.54
CA LEU A 18 28.80 -16.74 -5.40
C LEU A 18 27.33 -16.52 -5.82
N LEU A 19 27.09 -15.83 -6.92
CA LEU A 19 25.75 -15.65 -7.47
C LEU A 19 25.13 -16.98 -7.94
N ASP A 20 25.90 -17.83 -8.63
CA ASP A 20 25.44 -19.17 -9.02
C ASP A 20 25.18 -20.07 -7.81
N PHE A 21 25.98 -19.97 -6.75
CA PHE A 21 25.79 -20.72 -5.53
C PHE A 21 24.52 -20.30 -4.79
N ILE A 22 24.21 -19.00 -4.74
CA ILE A 22 22.97 -18.46 -4.13
C ILE A 22 21.74 -19.00 -4.90
N TRP A 23 21.80 -19.09 -6.23
CA TRP A 23 20.72 -19.64 -7.04
C TRP A 23 20.49 -21.15 -6.85
N GLN A 24 21.56 -21.90 -6.55
CA GLN A 24 21.45 -23.35 -6.33
C GLN A 24 21.05 -23.72 -4.89
N VAL A 25 21.36 -22.89 -3.90
CA VAL A 25 21.12 -23.19 -2.47
C VAL A 25 19.76 -22.71 -1.99
N THR A 26 19.09 -21.82 -2.73
CA THR A 26 17.71 -21.41 -2.43
C THR A 26 16.74 -21.91 -3.50
N PRO A 27 16.38 -23.20 -3.52
CA PRO A 27 15.19 -23.61 -4.24
C PRO A 27 14.01 -22.92 -3.55
N TYR A 28 13.40 -21.94 -4.22
CA TYR A 28 12.13 -21.38 -3.80
C TYR A 28 11.10 -22.50 -3.82
N LYS A 29 10.95 -23.18 -2.69
CA LYS A 29 9.81 -24.03 -2.43
C LYS A 29 8.62 -23.10 -2.19
N ALA A 30 7.82 -22.92 -3.22
CA ALA A 30 6.47 -22.46 -3.00
C ALA A 30 5.84 -23.33 -1.90
N PRO A 31 5.23 -22.78 -0.86
CA PRO A 31 4.54 -23.57 0.13
C PRO A 31 3.44 -24.34 -0.61
N LEU A 32 3.63 -25.67 -0.68
CA LEU A 32 2.58 -26.59 -1.07
C LEU A 32 1.45 -26.36 -0.05
N SER A 33 0.33 -25.83 -0.52
CA SER A 33 -0.90 -25.80 0.23
C SER A 33 -1.18 -27.24 0.71
N GLN A 34 -1.08 -27.47 2.01
CA GLN A 34 -1.70 -28.64 2.61
C GLN A 34 -3.20 -28.51 2.34
N GLU A 35 -3.67 -29.32 1.43
CA GLU A 35 -5.09 -29.61 1.30
C GLU A 35 -5.48 -30.36 2.57
N ASP A 36 -6.01 -29.63 3.53
CA ASP A 36 -6.80 -30.21 4.61
C ASP A 36 -8.11 -30.72 3.99
N GLU A 37 -8.13 -32.00 3.74
CA GLU A 37 -9.29 -32.79 3.34
C GLU A 37 -10.24 -32.91 4.53
N SER A 38 -11.04 -31.86 4.78
CA SER A 38 -12.21 -31.99 5.64
C SER A 38 -13.33 -31.05 5.25
N ALA A 39 -14.47 -31.67 5.02
CA ALA A 39 -15.80 -31.13 4.78
C ALA A 39 -16.11 -30.70 3.35
N VAL A 40 -16.79 -31.60 2.65
CA VAL A 40 -17.62 -31.31 1.47
C VAL A 40 -18.75 -30.37 1.86
N ALA A 41 -18.45 -29.08 1.94
CA ALA A 41 -19.41 -28.01 1.79
C ALA A 41 -19.38 -27.66 0.30
N GLY A 42 -20.54 -27.74 -0.37
CA GLY A 42 -20.65 -27.38 -1.79
C GLY A 42 -20.06 -26.00 -2.07
N PRO A 43 -19.69 -25.70 -3.31
CA PRO A 43 -18.99 -24.47 -3.66
C PRO A 43 -19.84 -23.28 -3.21
N GLU A 44 -19.48 -22.70 -2.08
CA GLU A 44 -19.98 -21.41 -1.68
C GLU A 44 -19.57 -20.46 -2.79
N LYS A 45 -20.54 -20.02 -3.61
CA LYS A 45 -20.31 -19.04 -4.66
C LYS A 45 -19.66 -17.84 -3.99
N SER A 46 -18.35 -17.66 -4.16
CA SER A 46 -17.63 -16.53 -3.62
C SER A 46 -18.36 -15.29 -4.12
N ARG A 47 -19.07 -14.61 -3.23
CA ARG A 47 -19.80 -13.40 -3.57
C ARG A 47 -18.79 -12.36 -4.01
N ALA A 48 -18.86 -11.94 -5.27
CA ALA A 48 -17.98 -10.90 -5.75
C ALA A 48 -18.27 -9.61 -4.97
N PHE A 49 -17.24 -9.05 -4.37
CA PHE A 49 -17.33 -7.74 -3.74
C PHE A 49 -17.51 -6.68 -4.85
N THR A 50 -18.64 -5.98 -4.81
CA THR A 50 -18.95 -4.87 -5.72
C THR A 50 -19.01 -3.53 -4.97
N GLY A 51 -18.29 -3.43 -3.86
CA GLY A 51 -18.28 -2.26 -3.01
C GLY A 51 -17.71 -1.01 -3.69
N ARG A 52 -17.97 0.14 -3.09
CA ARG A 52 -17.50 1.45 -3.54
C ARG A 52 -16.60 2.08 -2.50
N MET A 53 -15.53 2.72 -2.97
CA MET A 53 -14.71 3.61 -2.17
C MET A 53 -15.29 5.02 -2.23
N ASP A 54 -15.61 5.61 -1.07
CA ASP A 54 -15.90 7.03 -0.95
C ASP A 54 -14.60 7.74 -0.56
N MET A 55 -14.14 8.61 -1.45
CA MET A 55 -12.95 9.43 -1.25
C MET A 55 -13.34 10.74 -0.57
N PRO A 56 -12.43 11.35 0.21
CA PRO A 56 -12.68 12.64 0.85
C PRO A 56 -12.92 13.74 -0.20
N ASN A 57 -13.82 14.65 0.11
CA ASN A 57 -13.99 15.93 -0.59
C ASN A 57 -13.13 17.00 0.08
N LEU A 58 -13.08 18.20 -0.48
CA LEU A 58 -12.31 19.31 0.07
C LEU A 58 -12.68 19.63 1.53
N ASP A 59 -13.98 19.63 1.84
CA ASP A 59 -14.49 19.90 3.19
C ASP A 59 -14.15 18.80 4.22
N ASP A 60 -13.76 17.61 3.74
CA ASP A 60 -13.35 16.49 4.58
C ASP A 60 -11.84 16.50 4.89
N ILE A 61 -11.07 17.39 4.23
CA ILE A 61 -9.62 17.52 4.43
C ILE A 61 -9.35 18.56 5.50
N TYR A 62 -8.89 18.10 6.67
CA TYR A 62 -8.55 18.99 7.76
C TYR A 62 -7.05 19.28 7.75
N VAL A 63 -6.67 20.48 7.30
CA VAL A 63 -5.26 20.90 7.20
C VAL A 63 -4.78 21.40 8.55
N LEU A 64 -3.71 20.80 9.06
CA LEU A 64 -3.04 21.16 10.31
C LEU A 64 -1.89 22.16 10.07
N ASP A 65 -1.09 21.88 9.04
CA ASP A 65 -0.01 22.74 8.58
C ASP A 65 0.10 22.72 7.06
N ASN A 66 0.32 23.85 6.44
CA ASN A 66 0.60 23.96 5.02
C ASN A 66 1.76 24.93 4.76
N SER A 67 2.85 24.75 5.51
CA SER A 67 4.07 25.55 5.33
C SER A 67 4.69 25.37 3.94
N ALA A 68 4.36 24.30 3.25
CA ALA A 68 4.71 24.10 1.84
C ALA A 68 3.94 24.98 0.85
N GLY A 69 2.88 25.67 1.29
CA GLY A 69 2.05 26.53 0.43
C GLY A 69 1.34 25.80 -0.70
N ARG A 70 1.00 24.49 -0.53
CA ARG A 70 0.34 23.72 -1.56
C ARG A 70 -1.12 24.13 -1.72
N ASP A 71 -1.59 24.07 -2.95
CA ASP A 71 -3.02 24.18 -3.26
C ASP A 71 -3.75 22.92 -2.76
N VAL A 72 -4.62 23.11 -1.77
CA VAL A 72 -5.35 22.03 -1.10
C VAL A 72 -6.40 21.40 -2.04
N GLU A 73 -7.01 22.18 -2.93
CA GLU A 73 -7.96 21.68 -3.93
C GLU A 73 -7.24 20.78 -4.96
N ALA A 74 -6.05 21.16 -5.38
CA ALA A 74 -5.24 20.31 -6.26
C ALA A 74 -4.74 19.04 -5.54
N LEU A 75 -4.47 19.12 -4.24
CA LEU A 75 -4.11 17.98 -3.42
C LEU A 75 -5.30 17.02 -3.26
N GLU A 76 -6.50 17.53 -3.01
CA GLU A 76 -7.74 16.74 -2.99
C GLU A 76 -7.94 15.93 -4.28
N LYS A 77 -7.88 16.61 -5.44
CA LYS A 77 -8.02 15.97 -6.75
C LYS A 77 -6.97 14.87 -6.95
N TYR A 78 -5.75 15.10 -6.47
CA TYR A 78 -4.71 14.08 -6.50
C TYR A 78 -5.07 12.87 -5.64
N ILE A 79 -5.55 13.08 -4.41
CA ILE A 79 -5.97 12.03 -3.48
C ILE A 79 -7.14 11.24 -4.08
N GLN A 80 -8.15 11.91 -4.63
CA GLN A 80 -9.29 11.27 -5.32
C GLN A 80 -8.82 10.37 -6.46
N GLY A 81 -7.80 10.76 -7.20
CA GLY A 81 -7.20 9.94 -8.24
C GLY A 81 -6.55 8.64 -7.75
N ARG A 82 -6.37 8.46 -6.44
CA ARG A 82 -5.81 7.24 -5.83
C ARG A 82 -6.86 6.20 -5.43
N ALA A 83 -8.13 6.49 -5.64
CA ALA A 83 -9.26 5.63 -5.26
C ALA A 83 -9.13 4.19 -5.77
N ALA A 84 -8.62 3.96 -6.98
CA ALA A 84 -8.50 2.61 -7.55
C ALA A 84 -7.57 1.68 -6.75
N GLY A 85 -6.41 2.18 -6.29
CA GLY A 85 -5.49 1.41 -5.46
C GLY A 85 -6.07 1.08 -4.09
N LEU A 86 -6.72 2.07 -3.47
CA LEU A 86 -7.40 1.90 -2.20
C LEU A 86 -8.59 0.96 -2.31
N HIS A 87 -9.35 1.04 -3.40
CA HIS A 87 -10.45 0.13 -3.67
C HIS A 87 -9.99 -1.33 -3.76
N TRP A 88 -8.87 -1.57 -4.45
CA TRP A 88 -8.28 -2.89 -4.55
C TRP A 88 -7.87 -3.46 -3.17
N LEU A 89 -7.26 -2.64 -2.30
CA LEU A 89 -6.93 -3.05 -0.93
C LEU A 89 -8.19 -3.44 -0.14
N GLY A 90 -9.26 -2.64 -0.24
CA GLY A 90 -10.54 -2.96 0.38
C GLY A 90 -11.14 -4.27 -0.14
N GLN A 91 -11.06 -4.53 -1.44
CA GLN A 91 -11.55 -5.78 -2.02
C GLN A 91 -10.84 -7.01 -1.43
N GLU A 92 -9.51 -6.94 -1.21
CA GLU A 92 -8.76 -8.04 -0.60
C GLU A 92 -9.19 -8.29 0.84
N HIS A 93 -9.38 -7.21 1.61
CA HIS A 93 -9.84 -7.32 2.98
C HIS A 93 -11.24 -7.97 3.05
N PHE A 94 -12.19 -7.47 2.26
CA PHE A 94 -13.58 -7.97 2.27
C PHE A 94 -13.72 -9.43 1.82
N LYS A 95 -12.88 -9.90 0.91
CA LYS A 95 -12.84 -11.33 0.55
C LYS A 95 -12.49 -12.24 1.72
N LYS A 96 -11.70 -11.75 2.68
CA LYS A 96 -11.22 -12.54 3.82
C LYS A 96 -12.13 -12.46 5.03
N LYS A 97 -12.62 -11.27 5.35
CA LYS A 97 -13.29 -10.98 6.62
C LYS A 97 -14.82 -10.78 6.50
N GLY A 98 -15.36 -10.80 5.26
CA GLY A 98 -16.76 -10.42 5.06
C GLY A 98 -16.90 -8.91 5.03
N ALA A 99 -18.11 -8.37 4.86
CA ALA A 99 -18.23 -6.96 4.61
C ALA A 99 -19.28 -6.27 5.44
N ASP A 100 -18.77 -5.49 6.36
CA ASP A 100 -19.41 -4.27 6.80
C ASP A 100 -18.72 -3.07 6.15
N ASP A 101 -19.34 -1.90 6.17
CA ASP A 101 -18.68 -0.66 5.76
C ASP A 101 -17.45 -0.45 6.66
N ILE A 102 -16.32 -0.06 6.06
CA ILE A 102 -15.13 0.34 6.81
C ILE A 102 -14.95 1.85 6.74
N ARG A 103 -14.69 2.46 7.88
CA ARG A 103 -14.29 3.86 7.98
C ARG A 103 -12.93 3.94 8.65
N LEU A 104 -12.08 4.79 8.12
CA LEU A 104 -10.76 5.10 8.65
C LEU A 104 -10.52 6.59 8.63
N GLY A 105 -9.85 7.11 9.66
CA GLY A 105 -9.27 8.44 9.67
C GLY A 105 -7.76 8.33 9.58
N LEU A 106 -7.16 9.06 8.65
CA LEU A 106 -5.71 9.05 8.44
C LEU A 106 -5.11 10.41 8.73
N HIS A 107 -4.00 10.41 9.45
CA HIS A 107 -3.10 11.55 9.60
C HIS A 107 -1.95 11.40 8.61
N LEU A 108 -1.90 12.27 7.62
CA LEU A 108 -0.96 12.23 6.52
C LEU A 108 -0.09 13.48 6.48
N VAL A 109 1.17 13.29 6.12
CA VAL A 109 2.11 14.38 5.86
C VAL A 109 2.70 14.23 4.48
N VAL A 110 2.76 15.33 3.73
CA VAL A 110 3.49 15.42 2.45
C VAL A 110 4.70 16.31 2.65
N ASP A 111 5.89 15.75 2.53
CA ASP A 111 7.14 16.50 2.67
C ASP A 111 7.47 17.38 1.46
N SER A 112 8.55 18.14 1.52
CA SER A 112 9.00 19.02 0.42
C SER A 112 9.32 18.25 -0.87
N LEU A 113 9.69 16.98 -0.78
CA LEU A 113 9.93 16.11 -1.94
C LEU A 113 8.65 15.55 -2.55
N GLY A 114 7.49 15.77 -1.91
CA GLY A 114 6.20 15.24 -2.34
C GLY A 114 5.96 13.79 -1.90
N ILE A 115 6.71 13.30 -0.93
CA ILE A 115 6.55 11.96 -0.37
C ILE A 115 5.48 11.99 0.72
N PHE A 116 4.53 11.06 0.63
CA PHE A 116 3.52 10.89 1.66
C PHE A 116 4.04 9.98 2.77
N THR A 117 3.75 10.36 4.01
CA THR A 117 3.95 9.55 5.19
C THR A 117 2.63 9.47 5.95
N CYS A 118 2.20 8.26 6.31
CA CYS A 118 1.06 8.05 7.20
C CYS A 118 1.55 8.06 8.65
N LYS A 119 1.34 9.17 9.35
CA LYS A 119 1.78 9.34 10.74
C LYS A 119 1.05 8.37 11.66
N GLU A 120 -0.27 8.33 11.54
CA GLU A 120 -1.11 7.46 12.35
C GLU A 120 -2.46 7.19 11.68
N ILE A 121 -3.15 6.17 12.16
CA ILE A 121 -4.56 5.91 11.91
C ILE A 121 -5.32 6.44 13.13
N LEU A 122 -6.09 7.51 12.93
CA LEU A 122 -6.81 8.20 14.01
C LEU A 122 -7.96 7.36 14.57
N PHE A 123 -8.61 6.62 13.70
CA PHE A 123 -9.64 5.63 14.02
C PHE A 123 -9.77 4.62 12.89
N SER A 124 -10.27 3.43 13.18
CA SER A 124 -10.49 2.37 12.21
C SER A 124 -11.63 1.45 12.66
N ASP A 125 -12.56 1.15 11.76
CA ASP A 125 -13.59 0.14 11.97
C ASP A 125 -13.18 -1.23 11.35
N ALA A 126 -11.98 -1.32 10.77
CA ALA A 126 -11.55 -2.52 10.03
C ALA A 126 -11.27 -3.72 10.94
N ASP A 127 -10.88 -3.46 12.19
CA ASP A 127 -10.42 -4.49 13.15
C ASP A 127 -9.43 -5.48 12.52
N ASP A 128 -8.46 -4.94 11.74
CA ASP A 128 -7.48 -5.70 10.99
C ASP A 128 -6.17 -4.92 10.82
N GLU A 129 -5.25 -5.12 11.75
CA GLU A 129 -3.93 -4.48 11.73
C GLU A 129 -3.14 -4.75 10.44
N ALA A 130 -3.31 -5.95 9.86
CA ALA A 130 -2.63 -6.30 8.61
C ALA A 130 -3.17 -5.50 7.42
N PHE A 131 -4.47 -5.20 7.39
CA PHE A 131 -5.07 -4.31 6.40
C PHE A 131 -4.58 -2.88 6.58
N GLU A 132 -4.57 -2.39 7.81
CA GLU A 132 -4.11 -1.04 8.16
C GLU A 132 -2.63 -0.84 7.79
N GLN A 133 -1.78 -1.83 8.07
CA GLN A 133 -0.37 -1.76 7.69
C GLN A 133 -0.21 -1.75 6.16
N LYS A 134 -0.93 -2.59 5.43
CA LYS A 134 -0.92 -2.56 3.96
C LYS A 134 -1.39 -1.23 3.39
N LEU A 135 -2.37 -0.59 4.03
CA LEU A 135 -2.84 0.74 3.64
C LEU A 135 -1.75 1.79 3.82
N LYS A 136 -1.07 1.81 4.96
CA LYS A 136 0.08 2.70 5.20
C LYS A 136 1.17 2.48 4.16
N ASP A 137 1.60 1.24 3.98
CA ASP A 137 2.65 0.87 3.03
C ASP A 137 2.28 1.30 1.60
N HIS A 138 1.01 1.12 1.20
CA HIS A 138 0.53 1.54 -0.10
C HIS A 138 0.62 3.06 -0.29
N ILE A 139 0.21 3.83 0.71
CA ILE A 139 0.28 5.29 0.67
C ILE A 139 1.74 5.73 0.59
N GLU A 140 2.59 5.25 1.48
CA GLU A 140 3.99 5.65 1.57
C GLU A 140 4.82 5.23 0.35
N TYR A 141 4.48 4.11 -0.27
CA TYR A 141 5.20 3.61 -1.43
C TYR A 141 4.71 4.22 -2.76
N PHE A 142 3.40 4.37 -2.96
CA PHE A 142 2.85 4.74 -4.27
C PHE A 142 2.42 6.20 -4.39
N TRP A 143 2.19 6.91 -3.27
CA TRP A 143 1.72 8.27 -3.37
C TRP A 143 2.90 9.23 -3.45
N ARG A 144 2.92 10.00 -4.55
CA ARG A 144 3.93 11.04 -4.80
C ARG A 144 3.24 12.26 -5.35
N TYR A 145 3.45 13.39 -4.69
CA TYR A 145 2.89 14.66 -5.10
C TYR A 145 3.96 15.57 -5.67
N LYS A 146 3.55 16.77 -6.05
CA LYS A 146 4.48 17.79 -6.54
C LYS A 146 5.43 18.22 -5.42
N LYS A 147 6.70 18.41 -5.77
CA LYS A 147 7.68 18.99 -4.86
C LYS A 147 7.32 20.44 -4.53
N SER A 148 7.66 20.88 -3.34
CA SER A 148 7.68 22.29 -2.92
C SER A 148 9.11 22.73 -2.65
N GLU A 149 9.35 24.02 -2.58
CA GLU A 149 10.69 24.55 -2.28
C GLU A 149 11.12 24.16 -0.86
N ASN A 150 10.19 24.21 0.08
CA ASN A 150 10.40 23.85 1.47
C ASN A 150 9.04 23.52 2.16
N GLY A 151 9.09 23.21 3.46
CA GLY A 151 7.90 22.99 4.26
C GLY A 151 7.20 21.65 4.02
N VAL A 152 6.10 21.47 4.70
CA VAL A 152 5.26 20.27 4.66
C VAL A 152 3.80 20.65 4.47
N THR A 153 2.98 19.67 4.07
CA THR A 153 1.52 19.78 4.19
C THR A 153 1.07 18.63 5.08
N ASP A 154 0.55 18.97 6.24
CA ASP A 154 0.12 18.06 7.29
C ASP A 154 -1.40 18.15 7.40
N PHE A 155 -2.11 17.02 7.33
CA PHE A 155 -3.58 17.02 7.26
C PHE A 155 -4.19 15.68 7.63
N TRP A 156 -5.46 15.73 7.99
CA TRP A 156 -6.29 14.56 8.24
C TRP A 156 -7.29 14.34 7.12
N ILE A 157 -7.58 13.06 6.80
CA ILE A 157 -8.62 12.68 5.85
C ILE A 157 -9.41 11.46 6.34
N PRO A 158 -10.72 11.41 6.11
CA PRO A 158 -11.49 10.19 6.24
C PRO A 158 -11.44 9.37 4.95
N LEU A 159 -11.43 8.05 5.10
CA LEU A 159 -11.63 7.11 4.01
C LEU A 159 -12.82 6.20 4.36
N ARG A 160 -13.63 5.85 3.36
CA ARG A 160 -14.75 4.95 3.58
C ARG A 160 -14.90 3.96 2.44
N TRP A 161 -14.92 2.69 2.79
CA TRP A 161 -15.33 1.61 1.91
C TRP A 161 -16.75 1.20 2.22
N LYS A 162 -17.63 1.29 1.24
CA LYS A 162 -19.02 0.82 1.33
C LYS A 162 -19.11 -0.56 0.72
N ALA A 163 -19.47 -1.54 1.54
CA ALA A 163 -19.69 -2.89 1.11
C ALA A 163 -20.99 -3.01 0.32
N LYS A 164 -20.94 -3.58 -0.87
CA LYS A 164 -22.10 -4.04 -1.61
C LYS A 164 -21.94 -5.52 -1.93
N TYR A 165 -22.97 -6.30 -1.60
CA TYR A 165 -23.08 -7.68 -2.08
C TYR A 165 -24.07 -7.74 -3.23
N SER A 166 -23.72 -8.44 -4.31
CA SER A 166 -24.72 -8.87 -5.27
C SER A 166 -25.60 -9.93 -4.60
N LYS A 167 -26.88 -9.67 -4.50
CA LYS A 167 -27.89 -10.66 -4.09
C LYS A 167 -27.96 -11.82 -5.07
#